data_643053d6288c1f790a82c0d45bc796cc
#
_entry.id   643053d6288c1f790a82c0d45bc796cc
#
_cell.length_a   1.000
_cell.length_b   1.000
_cell.length_c   1.000
_cell.angle_alpha   90.00
_cell.angle_beta   90.00
_cell.angle_gamma   90.00
#
_symmetry.space_group_name_H-M   'P 1'
#
loop_
_entity.id
_entity.type
_entity.pdbx_description
1 polymer ?
#
loop_
_entity_poly.entity_id
_entity_poly.type
_entity_poly.pdbx_seq_one_letter_code
_entity_poly.pdbx_strand_id
1 'polypeptide(L)'
;MDDVLIECSPGISGDMLLGAFYDLGVPKKVIEQPLIDLGLKDLYQLDFKESKSCSIRGIKAKVENINRSPIKRTWRSIKELILNGHLEDKLKKIIYEVFESLAIAEGKVHGIKSDDVHFHEIGAIDSLVDIIGVCAALNYLNPKRVYCNEPMLGKGFVQTEHG
;
A
#
# COMPACT_ATOMS: atom_id res chain seq x y z
N MET A 1 -19.55 -7.10 -4.96
CA MET A 1 -19.48 -7.51 -3.53
C MET A 1 -20.28 -6.50 -2.71
N ASP A 2 -21.04 -6.93 -1.69
CA ASP A 2 -21.88 -5.96 -0.97
C ASP A 2 -21.07 -5.12 0.00
N ASP A 3 -20.48 -5.71 1.01
CA ASP A 3 -19.68 -5.00 2.03
C ASP A 3 -18.35 -5.74 2.27
N VAL A 4 -17.32 -5.01 2.66
CA VAL A 4 -16.03 -5.55 3.11
C VAL A 4 -15.79 -5.10 4.54
N LEU A 5 -15.46 -6.03 5.42
CA LEU A 5 -15.00 -5.76 6.77
C LEU A 5 -13.50 -6.07 6.85
N ILE A 6 -12.71 -5.08 7.25
CA ILE A 6 -11.30 -5.24 7.55
C ILE A 6 -11.14 -5.35 9.06
N GLU A 7 -10.83 -6.54 9.53
CA GLU A 7 -10.58 -6.81 10.95
C GLU A 7 -9.10 -6.55 11.26
N CYS A 8 -8.81 -5.46 11.94
CA CYS A 8 -7.44 -5.02 12.24
C CYS A 8 -7.10 -5.02 13.73
N SER A 9 -7.85 -5.74 14.56
CA SER A 9 -7.55 -5.85 15.99
C SER A 9 -6.13 -6.31 16.34
N PRO A 10 -5.50 -7.24 15.59
CA PRO A 10 -4.11 -7.63 15.86
C PRO A 10 -3.07 -6.74 15.17
N GLY A 11 -3.48 -5.64 14.54
CA GLY A 11 -2.67 -4.82 13.66
C GLY A 11 -2.90 -5.14 12.19
N ILE A 12 -2.44 -4.25 11.31
CA ILE A 12 -2.61 -4.35 9.87
C ILE A 12 -1.39 -3.75 9.16
N SER A 13 -1.00 -4.35 8.04
CA SER A 13 0.01 -3.83 7.12
C SER A 13 -0.44 -4.04 5.68
N GLY A 14 0.20 -3.36 4.72
CA GLY A 14 -0.18 -3.45 3.31
C GLY A 14 0.01 -4.85 2.76
N ASP A 15 1.11 -5.52 3.07
CA ASP A 15 1.37 -6.90 2.66
C ASP A 15 0.34 -7.90 3.24
N MET A 16 -0.14 -7.68 4.48
CA MET A 16 -1.23 -8.46 5.06
C MET A 16 -2.53 -8.26 4.29
N LEU A 17 -2.87 -7.03 3.92
CA LEU A 17 -4.05 -6.74 3.09
C LEU A 17 -3.93 -7.36 1.70
N LEU A 18 -2.77 -7.26 1.05
CA LEU A 18 -2.51 -7.89 -0.25
C LEU A 18 -2.72 -9.40 -0.17
N GLY A 19 -2.17 -10.04 0.88
CA GLY A 19 -2.37 -11.47 1.14
C GLY A 19 -3.84 -11.84 1.32
N ALA A 20 -4.59 -11.05 2.11
CA ALA A 20 -6.00 -11.26 2.37
C ALA A 20 -6.86 -11.09 1.11
N PHE A 21 -6.60 -10.07 0.29
CA PHE A 21 -7.32 -9.88 -0.97
C PHE A 21 -7.02 -10.98 -1.98
N TYR A 22 -5.77 -11.43 -2.07
CA TYR A 22 -5.40 -12.56 -2.91
C TYR A 22 -6.11 -13.85 -2.46
N ASP A 23 -6.16 -14.12 -1.16
CA ASP A 23 -6.87 -15.28 -0.60
C ASP A 23 -8.40 -15.19 -0.81
N LEU A 24 -8.96 -13.98 -0.84
CA LEU A 24 -10.36 -13.71 -1.16
C LEU A 24 -10.67 -13.91 -2.65
N GLY A 25 -9.66 -14.18 -3.49
CA GLY A 25 -9.82 -14.47 -4.91
C GLY A 25 -9.54 -13.29 -5.84
N VAL A 26 -8.98 -12.18 -5.35
CA VAL A 26 -8.50 -11.10 -6.23
C VAL A 26 -7.31 -11.62 -7.05
N PRO A 27 -7.36 -11.61 -8.39
CA PRO A 27 -6.27 -12.11 -9.19
C PRO A 27 -4.99 -11.27 -9.00
N LYS A 28 -3.82 -11.93 -8.92
CA LYS A 28 -2.52 -11.25 -8.83
C LYS A 28 -2.36 -10.18 -9.92
N LYS A 29 -2.82 -10.46 -11.15
CA LYS A 29 -2.78 -9.51 -12.26
C LYS A 29 -3.51 -8.19 -11.95
N VAL A 30 -4.62 -8.22 -11.23
CA VAL A 30 -5.35 -7.02 -10.83
C VAL A 30 -4.52 -6.14 -9.90
N ILE A 31 -3.78 -6.77 -8.98
CA ILE A 31 -2.89 -6.08 -8.03
C ILE A 31 -1.68 -5.47 -8.76
N GLU A 32 -1.08 -6.21 -9.70
CA GLU A 32 0.16 -5.81 -10.38
C GLU A 32 -0.07 -4.88 -11.58
N GLN A 33 -1.21 -4.94 -12.25
CA GLN A 33 -1.42 -4.17 -13.49
C GLN A 33 -1.20 -2.66 -13.31
N PRO A 34 -1.75 -1.99 -12.28
CA PRO A 34 -1.50 -0.57 -12.07
C PRO A 34 -0.03 -0.22 -11.84
N LEU A 35 0.71 -1.11 -11.19
CA LEU A 35 2.16 -0.93 -10.97
C LEU A 35 2.93 -1.03 -12.29
N ILE A 36 2.50 -1.93 -13.19
CA ILE A 36 3.05 -2.07 -14.53
C ILE A 36 2.76 -0.81 -15.36
N ASP A 37 1.52 -0.33 -15.32
CA ASP A 37 1.06 0.87 -16.04
C ASP A 37 1.78 2.14 -15.57
N LEU A 38 2.25 2.14 -14.31
CA LEU A 38 3.11 3.19 -13.73
C LEU A 38 4.61 2.99 -14.00
N GLY A 39 5.01 1.95 -14.75
CA GLY A 39 6.41 1.67 -15.07
C GLY A 39 7.25 1.16 -13.90
N LEU A 40 6.62 0.57 -12.87
CA LEU A 40 7.30 0.08 -11.67
C LEU A 40 7.68 -1.41 -11.74
N LYS A 41 7.33 -2.12 -12.83
CA LYS A 41 7.44 -3.58 -12.97
C LYS A 41 8.82 -4.14 -12.61
N ASP A 42 9.89 -3.48 -13.05
CA ASP A 42 11.26 -3.97 -12.92
C ASP A 42 11.93 -3.60 -11.58
N LEU A 43 11.16 -2.97 -10.67
CA LEU A 43 11.66 -2.50 -9.39
C LEU A 43 11.36 -3.44 -8.23
N TYR A 44 10.40 -4.34 -8.39
CA TYR A 44 9.94 -5.23 -7.33
C TYR A 44 9.62 -6.63 -7.85
N GLN A 45 9.59 -7.58 -6.92
CA GLN A 45 9.00 -8.90 -7.10
C GLN A 45 7.91 -9.08 -6.05
N LEU A 46 6.69 -9.45 -6.47
CA LEU A 46 5.57 -9.74 -5.59
C LEU A 46 5.23 -11.24 -5.69
N ASP A 47 5.27 -11.94 -4.57
CA ASP A 47 4.91 -13.34 -4.44
C ASP A 47 3.84 -13.55 -3.38
N PHE A 48 2.97 -14.52 -3.61
CA PHE A 48 1.95 -14.97 -2.66
C PHE A 48 2.21 -16.42 -2.30
N LYS A 49 2.34 -16.70 -0.98
CA LYS A 49 2.62 -18.05 -0.48
C LYS A 49 1.65 -18.41 0.63
N GLU A 50 1.11 -19.62 0.57
CA GLU A 50 0.37 -20.16 1.71
C GLU A 50 1.29 -20.28 2.92
N SER A 51 0.79 -19.85 4.06
CA SER A 51 1.48 -19.98 5.34
C SER A 51 0.49 -20.32 6.44
N LYS A 52 1.00 -20.79 7.58
CA LYS A 52 0.19 -21.10 8.76
C LYS A 52 0.77 -20.38 9.96
N SER A 53 -0.10 -19.77 10.75
CA SER A 53 0.24 -19.21 12.06
C SER A 53 -0.76 -19.72 13.08
N CYS A 54 -0.29 -20.31 14.19
CA CYS A 54 -1.13 -20.91 15.23
C CYS A 54 -2.20 -21.86 14.66
N SER A 55 -1.82 -22.69 13.68
CA SER A 55 -2.71 -23.64 12.96
C SER A 55 -3.76 -22.98 12.05
N ILE A 56 -3.82 -21.67 11.95
CA ILE A 56 -4.69 -20.95 11.03
C ILE A 56 -3.96 -20.77 9.70
N ARG A 57 -4.60 -21.16 8.62
CA ARG A 57 -4.13 -20.97 7.25
C ARG A 57 -4.33 -19.52 6.83
N GLY A 58 -3.39 -18.98 6.04
CA GLY A 58 -3.51 -17.70 5.38
C GLY A 58 -2.54 -17.57 4.22
N ILE A 59 -2.65 -16.51 3.48
CA ILE A 59 -1.71 -16.14 2.42
C ILE A 59 -0.82 -15.01 2.91
N LYS A 60 0.49 -15.19 2.74
CA LYS A 60 1.48 -14.15 2.95
C LYS A 60 1.89 -13.56 1.61
N ALA A 61 1.67 -12.27 1.42
CA ALA A 61 2.30 -11.52 0.35
C ALA A 61 3.75 -11.21 0.74
N LYS A 62 4.64 -11.23 -0.24
CA LYS A 62 6.05 -10.86 -0.06
C LYS A 62 6.43 -9.94 -1.20
N VAL A 63 6.80 -8.72 -0.86
CA VAL A 63 7.36 -7.74 -1.78
C VAL A 63 8.88 -7.70 -1.57
N GLU A 64 9.63 -7.96 -2.62
CA GLU A 64 11.09 -7.86 -2.62
C GLU A 64 11.53 -6.73 -3.55
N ASN A 65 12.39 -5.85 -3.07
CA ASN A 65 13.01 -4.82 -3.89
C ASN A 65 14.13 -5.46 -4.74
N ILE A 66 14.02 -5.33 -6.07
CA ILE A 66 15.03 -5.87 -7.00
C ILE A 66 16.27 -4.96 -7.00
N ASN A 67 16.09 -3.67 -6.84
CA ASN A 67 17.19 -2.71 -6.80
C ASN A 67 17.76 -2.58 -5.38
N ARG A 68 19.06 -2.81 -5.25
CA ARG A 68 19.77 -2.73 -3.96
C ARG A 68 19.87 -1.30 -3.38
N SER A 69 19.61 -0.28 -4.19
CA SER A 69 19.62 1.11 -3.75
C SER A 69 18.18 1.58 -3.50
N PRO A 70 17.84 1.95 -2.27
CA PRO A 70 16.50 2.48 -1.98
C PRO A 70 16.31 3.80 -2.72
N ILE A 71 15.33 3.86 -3.60
CA ILE A 71 14.92 5.11 -4.24
C ILE A 71 14.03 5.83 -3.24
N LYS A 72 14.56 6.88 -2.61
CA LYS A 72 13.75 7.78 -1.77
C LYS A 72 12.92 8.67 -2.69
N ARG A 73 11.61 8.62 -2.54
CA ARG A 73 10.68 9.43 -3.35
C ARG A 73 10.09 10.56 -2.53
N THR A 74 9.96 11.73 -3.18
CA THR A 74 9.19 12.84 -2.64
C THR A 74 7.71 12.67 -2.96
N TRP A 75 6.83 13.30 -2.18
CA TRP A 75 5.41 13.36 -2.54
C TRP A 75 5.23 13.90 -3.97
N ARG A 76 5.96 14.94 -4.33
CA ARG A 76 5.92 15.51 -5.70
C ARG A 76 6.19 14.47 -6.78
N SER A 77 7.22 13.64 -6.61
CA SER A 77 7.56 12.61 -7.59
C SER A 77 6.53 11.48 -7.67
N ILE A 78 5.91 11.11 -6.54
CA ILE A 78 4.82 10.13 -6.51
C ILE A 78 3.55 10.72 -7.15
N LYS A 79 3.22 11.97 -6.84
CA LYS A 79 2.11 12.70 -7.44
C LYS A 79 2.24 12.77 -8.97
N GLU A 80 3.41 13.13 -9.48
CA GLU A 80 3.69 13.16 -10.92
C GLU A 80 3.56 11.76 -11.54
N LEU A 81 4.09 10.73 -10.89
CA LEU A 81 3.97 9.34 -11.33
C LEU A 81 2.49 8.92 -11.47
N ILE A 82 1.65 9.22 -10.46
CA ILE A 82 0.23 8.87 -10.46
C ILE A 82 -0.53 9.67 -11.54
N LEU A 83 -0.31 10.99 -11.62
CA LEU A 83 -1.07 11.86 -12.53
C LEU A 83 -0.74 11.57 -13.99
N ASN A 84 0.52 11.27 -14.32
CA ASN A 84 0.98 10.98 -15.68
C ASN A 84 0.77 9.50 -16.07
N GLY A 85 0.47 8.62 -15.12
CA GLY A 85 0.25 7.20 -15.37
C GLY A 85 -1.06 6.91 -16.09
N HIS A 86 -1.08 5.84 -16.87
CA HIS A 86 -2.25 5.37 -17.63
C HIS A 86 -3.17 4.50 -16.75
N LEU A 87 -3.68 5.08 -15.66
CA LEU A 87 -4.62 4.40 -14.77
C LEU A 87 -6.06 4.82 -15.06
N GLU A 88 -7.02 3.94 -14.72
CA GLU A 88 -8.44 4.29 -14.67
C GLU A 88 -8.65 5.46 -13.70
N ASP A 89 -9.47 6.45 -14.07
CA ASP A 89 -9.66 7.69 -13.30
C ASP A 89 -10.11 7.45 -11.87
N LYS A 90 -11.01 6.49 -11.65
CA LYS A 90 -11.46 6.12 -10.30
C LYS A 90 -10.32 5.58 -9.45
N LEU A 91 -9.53 4.66 -10.00
CA LEU A 91 -8.38 4.08 -9.30
C LEU A 91 -7.29 5.13 -9.04
N LYS A 92 -6.99 5.94 -10.05
CA LYS A 92 -6.04 7.06 -9.94
C LYS A 92 -6.41 7.99 -8.78
N LYS A 93 -7.68 8.36 -8.67
CA LYS A 93 -8.20 9.21 -7.61
C LYS A 93 -7.99 8.58 -6.23
N ILE A 94 -8.35 7.31 -6.07
CA ILE A 94 -8.20 6.60 -4.79
C ILE A 94 -6.72 6.55 -4.36
N ILE A 95 -5.83 6.17 -5.28
CA ILE A 95 -4.38 6.11 -5.00
C ILE A 95 -3.85 7.49 -4.61
N TYR A 96 -4.24 8.53 -5.37
CA TYR A 96 -3.82 9.90 -5.08
C TYR A 96 -4.25 10.34 -3.68
N GLU A 97 -5.53 10.14 -3.31
CA GLU A 97 -6.07 10.54 -2.01
C GLU A 97 -5.36 9.85 -0.84
N VAL A 98 -4.96 8.58 -0.98
CA VAL A 98 -4.20 7.87 0.06
C VAL A 98 -2.82 8.50 0.25
N PHE A 99 -2.06 8.69 -0.83
CA PHE A 99 -0.72 9.29 -0.73
C PHE A 99 -0.77 10.76 -0.29
N GLU A 100 -1.76 11.53 -0.73
CA GLU A 100 -1.96 12.90 -0.26
C GLU A 100 -2.24 12.96 1.23
N SER A 101 -3.08 12.06 1.76
CA SER A 101 -3.36 11.97 3.20
C SER A 101 -2.09 11.67 4.00
N LEU A 102 -1.25 10.75 3.50
CA LEU A 102 0.05 10.43 4.10
C LEU A 102 1.00 11.65 4.05
N ALA A 103 1.08 12.34 2.91
CA ALA A 103 1.92 13.53 2.77
C ALA A 103 1.48 14.67 3.69
N ILE A 104 0.17 14.85 3.89
CA ILE A 104 -0.36 15.84 4.83
C ILE A 104 0.01 15.47 6.28
N ALA A 105 -0.11 14.19 6.65
CA ALA A 105 0.25 13.72 7.98
C ALA A 105 1.75 13.90 8.27
N GLU A 106 2.60 13.47 7.34
CA GLU A 106 4.05 13.61 7.42
C GLU A 106 4.48 15.08 7.47
N GLY A 107 3.88 15.92 6.61
CA GLY A 107 4.13 17.37 6.62
C GLY A 107 3.80 18.02 7.96
N LYS A 108 2.73 17.58 8.62
CA LYS A 108 2.39 18.06 9.99
C LYS A 108 3.42 17.67 11.03
N VAL A 109 3.93 16.42 10.96
CA VAL A 109 4.97 15.94 11.89
C VAL A 109 6.25 16.74 11.72
N HIS A 110 6.65 17.02 10.49
CA HIS A 110 7.89 17.74 10.18
C HIS A 110 7.75 19.28 10.16
N GLY A 111 6.56 19.83 10.28
CA GLY A 111 6.31 21.28 10.21
C GLY A 111 6.59 21.87 8.81
N ILE A 112 6.43 21.08 7.75
CA ILE A 112 6.63 21.49 6.35
C ILE A 112 5.35 21.35 5.53
N LYS A 113 5.31 21.95 4.35
CA LYS A 113 4.19 21.77 3.43
C LYS A 113 4.20 20.35 2.87
N SER A 114 3.03 19.79 2.61
CA SER A 114 2.89 18.44 2.03
C SER A 114 3.66 18.26 0.72
N ASP A 115 3.68 19.28 -0.15
CA ASP A 115 4.43 19.24 -1.43
C ASP A 115 5.94 19.13 -1.25
N ASP A 116 6.48 19.50 -0.09
CA ASP A 116 7.91 19.44 0.23
C ASP A 116 8.28 18.18 1.03
N VAL A 117 7.34 17.30 1.24
CA VAL A 117 7.56 16.05 2.00
C VAL A 117 8.46 15.10 1.23
N HIS A 118 9.49 14.64 1.92
CA HIS A 118 10.30 13.49 1.53
C HIS A 118 9.85 12.27 2.35
N PHE A 119 9.30 11.27 1.70
CA PHE A 119 8.94 10.04 2.38
C PHE A 119 10.20 9.25 2.72
N HIS A 120 10.45 9.06 4.01
CA HIS A 120 11.62 8.33 4.49
C HIS A 120 11.41 6.82 4.40
N GLU A 121 10.22 6.35 4.75
CA GLU A 121 9.82 4.94 4.74
C GLU A 121 8.78 4.64 3.65
N ILE A 122 7.75 5.48 3.52
CA ILE A 122 6.61 5.30 2.60
C ILE A 122 7.01 5.47 1.12
N GLY A 123 8.13 6.11 0.83
CA GLY A 123 8.65 6.30 -0.53
C GLY A 123 9.36 5.06 -1.11
N ALA A 124 9.55 4.02 -0.33
CA ALA A 124 10.16 2.78 -0.76
C ALA A 124 9.22 1.99 -1.70
N ILE A 125 9.79 1.09 -2.50
CA ILE A 125 9.00 0.37 -3.53
C ILE A 125 7.97 -0.57 -2.92
N ASP A 126 8.25 -1.17 -1.78
CA ASP A 126 7.33 -2.03 -1.04
C ASP A 126 6.06 -1.28 -0.63
N SER A 127 6.20 -0.08 -0.06
CA SER A 127 5.06 0.77 0.30
C SER A 127 4.23 1.19 -0.91
N LEU A 128 4.88 1.47 -2.06
CA LEU A 128 4.16 1.75 -3.31
C LEU A 128 3.36 0.54 -3.78
N VAL A 129 3.96 -0.65 -3.74
CA VAL A 129 3.29 -1.91 -4.11
C VAL A 129 2.11 -2.18 -3.20
N ASP A 130 2.29 -2.01 -1.89
CA ASP A 130 1.25 -2.21 -0.89
C ASP A 130 0.06 -1.28 -1.12
N ILE A 131 0.31 0.03 -1.19
CA ILE A 131 -0.77 1.03 -1.30
C ILE A 131 -1.49 0.89 -2.65
N ILE A 132 -0.75 0.87 -3.77
CA ILE A 132 -1.34 0.79 -5.11
C ILE A 132 -2.06 -0.54 -5.30
N GLY A 133 -1.47 -1.64 -4.86
CA GLY A 133 -2.06 -2.96 -4.98
C GLY A 133 -3.33 -3.14 -4.15
N VAL A 134 -3.36 -2.61 -2.92
CA VAL A 134 -4.56 -2.61 -2.07
C VAL A 134 -5.67 -1.76 -2.69
N CYS A 135 -5.34 -0.56 -3.19
CA CYS A 135 -6.31 0.28 -3.89
C CYS A 135 -6.89 -0.42 -5.14
N ALA A 136 -6.04 -1.10 -5.91
CA ALA A 136 -6.46 -1.87 -7.08
C ALA A 136 -7.39 -3.04 -6.71
N ALA A 137 -7.06 -3.78 -5.65
CA ALA A 137 -7.88 -4.88 -5.15
C ALA A 137 -9.26 -4.39 -4.69
N LEU A 138 -9.33 -3.30 -3.93
CA LEU A 138 -10.58 -2.68 -3.50
C LEU A 138 -11.39 -2.14 -4.69
N ASN A 139 -10.73 -1.50 -5.66
CA ASN A 139 -11.41 -1.02 -6.87
C ASN A 139 -12.01 -2.18 -7.69
N TYR A 140 -11.28 -3.30 -7.79
CA TYR A 140 -11.77 -4.51 -8.46
C TYR A 140 -12.97 -5.15 -7.75
N LEU A 141 -12.91 -5.30 -6.43
CA LEU A 141 -14.01 -5.84 -5.63
C LEU A 141 -15.23 -4.92 -5.64
N ASN A 142 -15.00 -3.63 -5.79
CA ASN A 142 -16.03 -2.58 -5.86
C ASN A 142 -17.11 -2.76 -4.77
N PRO A 143 -16.75 -2.80 -3.48
CA PRO A 143 -17.71 -2.97 -2.40
C PRO A 143 -18.61 -1.74 -2.27
N LYS A 144 -19.85 -1.93 -1.82
CA LYS A 144 -20.74 -0.82 -1.50
C LYS A 144 -20.24 -0.01 -0.30
N ARG A 145 -19.67 -0.71 0.69
CA ARG A 145 -19.12 -0.12 1.90
C ARG A 145 -17.90 -0.89 2.37
N VAL A 146 -16.94 -0.17 2.93
CA VAL A 146 -15.78 -0.76 3.61
C VAL A 146 -15.87 -0.35 5.08
N TYR A 147 -15.87 -1.35 5.95
CA TYR A 147 -15.81 -1.17 7.40
C TYR A 147 -14.43 -1.56 7.87
N CYS A 148 -13.94 -0.84 8.87
CA CYS A 148 -12.69 -1.14 9.55
C CYS A 148 -12.92 -0.91 11.04
N ASN A 149 -12.56 -1.86 11.88
CA ASN A 149 -12.51 -1.61 13.31
C ASN A 149 -11.29 -0.73 13.65
N GLU A 150 -11.29 -0.13 14.81
CA GLU A 150 -10.19 0.70 15.26
C GLU A 150 -8.91 -0.13 15.39
N PRO A 151 -7.82 0.25 14.68
CA PRO A 151 -6.56 -0.48 14.79
C PRO A 151 -5.95 -0.29 16.18
N MET A 152 -5.39 -1.37 16.73
CA MET A 152 -4.70 -1.31 18.01
C MET A 152 -3.42 -0.48 17.91
N LEU A 153 -3.29 0.51 18.78
CA LEU A 153 -2.03 1.21 18.95
C LEU A 153 -1.07 0.32 19.73
N GLY A 154 0.10 0.05 19.14
CA GLY A 154 1.18 -0.68 19.79
C GLY A 154 1.69 0.07 21.03
N LYS A 155 2.26 -0.67 21.99
CA LYS A 155 2.99 -0.11 23.13
C LYS A 155 4.44 -0.53 23.03
N GLY A 156 5.36 0.38 23.35
CA GLY A 156 6.81 0.13 23.31
C GLY A 156 7.55 1.16 22.48
N PHE A 157 8.80 0.85 22.18
CA PHE A 157 9.69 1.71 21.41
C PHE A 157 10.11 0.98 20.14
N VAL A 158 10.19 1.74 19.06
CA VAL A 158 10.71 1.30 17.76
C VAL A 158 11.80 2.29 17.34
N GLN A 159 12.94 1.80 16.89
CA GLN A 159 13.98 2.64 16.32
C GLN A 159 13.59 2.98 14.88
N THR A 160 13.44 4.26 14.58
CA THR A 160 13.12 4.76 13.23
C THR A 160 14.23 5.69 12.72
N GLU A 161 14.15 6.17 11.47
CA GLU A 161 15.07 7.20 10.96
C GLU A 161 14.94 8.52 11.74
N HIS A 162 13.88 8.70 12.53
CA HIS A 162 13.60 9.89 13.34
C HIS A 162 13.92 9.71 14.83
N GLY A 163 14.42 8.58 15.26
CA GLY A 163 14.73 8.24 16.66
C GLY A 163 13.90 7.11 17.24
#